data_411d88cad35267a102529a51103bfce2
#
_entry.id   411d88cad35267a102529a51103bfce2
#
_cell.length_a   1.000
_cell.length_b   1.000
_cell.length_c   1.000
_cell.angle_alpha   90.00
_cell.angle_beta   90.00
_cell.angle_gamma   90.00
#
_symmetry.space_group_name_H-M   'P 1'
#
loop_
_entity.id
_entity.type
_entity.pdbx_description
1 polymer ?
#
loop_
_entity_poly.entity_id
_entity_poly.type
_entity_poly.pdbx_seq_one_letter_code
_entity_poly.pdbx_strand_id
1 'polypeptide(L)'
;MRISVCLIVKNEEDVIERCLESVKCFADELIVVDTGSSDKTKEIVRKFTDKLYDFEWIDDFSAARNYAFSKAKCDYLFWLDADDIVMPEDAEKINNLKKSGESVDTYMMKYYAGTDEKGNPSFEFYRERLMKNCPLARFKGFIHECVPPFGRIAYSDIKVVHKKIRPCSPTRNLDIFNRNIEKGAVLDSREQYYYAKEFFYLGDYKKCAEELEKYLSCKNLYHANEWDALLSLFICNDKLGRKDCEKYLFCALEKFGPDSRTLCLLGDYYKKNLSLSMAENYYKMSLICKDENNGFFHETKYDFIEPCLRLVALLFEKGEYREAKDYHELCKKNFPDNPSVVFNDKFFV
;
A
#
# COMPACT_ATOMS: atom_id res chain seq x y z
N MET A 1 -23.64 -14.91 10.04
CA MET A 1 -22.20 -14.67 10.29
C MET A 1 -22.09 -13.61 11.39
N ARG A 2 -21.30 -13.88 12.45
CA ARG A 2 -20.99 -12.89 13.50
C ARG A 2 -19.53 -12.46 13.35
N ILE A 3 -19.23 -11.19 13.60
CA ILE A 3 -17.92 -10.60 13.36
C ILE A 3 -17.33 -10.04 14.66
N SER A 4 -16.12 -10.49 15.03
CA SER A 4 -15.27 -9.84 16.01
C SER A 4 -14.35 -8.83 15.27
N VAL A 5 -14.49 -7.54 15.61
CA VAL A 5 -13.56 -6.51 15.15
C VAL A 5 -12.41 -6.44 16.15
N CYS A 6 -11.17 -6.56 15.64
CA CYS A 6 -9.95 -6.66 16.44
C CYS A 6 -8.97 -5.54 16.07
N LEU A 7 -8.50 -4.79 17.06
CA LEU A 7 -7.52 -3.71 16.89
C LEU A 7 -6.37 -3.89 17.89
N ILE A 8 -5.21 -3.38 17.49
CA ILE A 8 -4.09 -3.07 18.40
C ILE A 8 -3.88 -1.58 18.40
N VAL A 9 -3.60 -0.98 19.56
CA VAL A 9 -3.49 0.48 19.70
C VAL A 9 -2.30 0.89 20.56
N LYS A 10 -1.74 2.07 20.27
CA LYS A 10 -0.76 2.74 21.13
C LYS A 10 -0.74 4.25 20.86
N ASN A 11 -1.19 5.05 21.82
CA ASN A 11 -1.20 6.52 21.73
C ASN A 11 -1.98 7.04 20.51
N GLU A 12 -3.23 6.63 20.39
CA GLU A 12 -4.12 6.92 19.24
C GLU A 12 -5.34 7.78 19.64
N GLU A 13 -5.23 8.59 20.71
CA GLU A 13 -6.34 9.40 21.26
C GLU A 13 -7.01 10.31 20.23
N ASP A 14 -6.28 10.77 19.18
CA ASP A 14 -6.81 11.66 18.16
C ASP A 14 -7.63 10.95 17.08
N VAL A 15 -7.49 9.64 16.93
CA VAL A 15 -8.04 8.91 15.78
C VAL A 15 -8.93 7.73 16.17
N ILE A 16 -8.70 7.12 17.33
CA ILE A 16 -9.35 5.86 17.71
C ILE A 16 -10.87 5.97 17.79
N GLU A 17 -11.42 7.09 18.26
CA GLU A 17 -12.88 7.28 18.42
C GLU A 17 -13.60 7.13 17.06
N ARG A 18 -13.09 7.80 16.00
CA ARG A 18 -13.69 7.71 14.67
C ARG A 18 -13.58 6.31 14.04
N CYS A 19 -12.48 5.59 14.33
CA CYS A 19 -12.32 4.20 13.90
C CYS A 19 -13.40 3.32 14.55
N LEU A 20 -13.55 3.39 15.87
CA LEU A 20 -14.51 2.58 16.63
C LEU A 20 -15.96 2.92 16.25
N GLU A 21 -16.30 4.19 16.05
CA GLU A 21 -17.63 4.59 15.55
C GLU A 21 -17.92 4.00 14.16
N SER A 22 -16.92 3.96 13.27
CA SER A 22 -17.11 3.47 11.89
C SER A 22 -17.47 1.98 11.81
N VAL A 23 -17.14 1.19 12.83
CA VAL A 23 -17.37 -0.26 12.85
C VAL A 23 -18.56 -0.70 13.71
N LYS A 24 -19.08 0.19 14.54
CA LYS A 24 -20.12 -0.08 15.52
C LYS A 24 -21.40 -0.69 14.94
N CYS A 25 -21.74 -0.33 13.71
CA CYS A 25 -22.99 -0.78 13.08
C CYS A 25 -22.93 -2.22 12.56
N PHE A 26 -21.74 -2.84 12.39
CA PHE A 26 -21.61 -4.21 11.92
C PHE A 26 -20.83 -5.14 12.89
N ALA A 27 -20.08 -4.59 13.84
CA ALA A 27 -19.35 -5.36 14.82
C ALA A 27 -20.30 -6.06 15.81
N ASP A 28 -20.22 -7.39 15.94
CA ASP A 28 -20.92 -8.13 16.98
C ASP A 28 -20.07 -8.23 18.25
N GLU A 29 -18.77 -8.02 18.12
CA GLU A 29 -17.79 -8.00 19.19
C GLU A 29 -16.67 -7.04 18.82
N LEU A 30 -16.22 -6.23 19.79
CA LEU A 30 -15.13 -5.29 19.60
C LEU A 30 -14.03 -5.60 20.62
N ILE A 31 -12.84 -5.94 20.11
CA ILE A 31 -11.67 -6.31 20.91
C ILE A 31 -10.55 -5.32 20.60
N VAL A 32 -10.05 -4.68 21.64
CA VAL A 32 -8.92 -3.75 21.53
C VAL A 32 -7.80 -4.23 22.44
N VAL A 33 -6.59 -4.28 21.89
CA VAL A 33 -5.37 -4.61 22.62
C VAL A 33 -4.48 -3.37 22.67
N ASP A 34 -4.25 -2.86 23.85
CA ASP A 34 -3.36 -1.74 24.11
C ASP A 34 -1.93 -2.22 24.31
N THR A 35 -0.99 -1.67 23.54
CA THR A 35 0.42 -2.03 23.59
C THR A 35 1.27 -1.03 24.36
N GLY A 36 0.66 -0.34 25.34
CA GLY A 36 1.34 0.58 26.25
C GLY A 36 1.07 2.05 25.93
N SER A 37 -0.20 2.44 25.80
CA SER A 37 -0.62 3.84 25.68
C SER A 37 -0.41 4.61 26.98
N SER A 38 0.04 5.84 26.85
CA SER A 38 0.23 6.81 27.93
C SER A 38 -0.70 8.03 27.84
N ASP A 39 -1.49 8.10 26.77
CA ASP A 39 -2.50 9.13 26.49
C ASP A 39 -3.92 8.66 26.86
N LYS A 40 -4.95 9.33 26.36
CA LYS A 40 -6.35 9.01 26.63
C LYS A 40 -6.91 7.85 25.79
N THR A 41 -6.11 7.15 25.01
CA THR A 41 -6.56 6.05 24.13
C THR A 41 -7.42 5.03 24.90
N LYS A 42 -6.95 4.54 26.06
CA LYS A 42 -7.68 3.56 26.88
C LYS A 42 -9.00 4.10 27.42
N GLU A 43 -9.03 5.37 27.80
CA GLU A 43 -10.26 6.02 28.30
C GLU A 43 -11.32 6.10 27.19
N ILE A 44 -10.90 6.46 25.97
CA ILE A 44 -11.79 6.54 24.82
C ILE A 44 -12.32 5.15 24.45
N VAL A 45 -11.45 4.13 24.37
CA VAL A 45 -11.84 2.75 24.02
C VAL A 45 -12.88 2.21 24.99
N ARG A 46 -12.77 2.48 26.31
CA ARG A 46 -13.73 2.02 27.32
C ARG A 46 -15.16 2.54 27.13
N LYS A 47 -15.37 3.61 26.35
CA LYS A 47 -16.71 4.08 25.97
C LYS A 47 -17.40 3.16 24.96
N PHE A 48 -16.64 2.32 24.26
CA PHE A 48 -17.11 1.45 23.17
C PHE A 48 -17.14 -0.04 23.56
N THR A 49 -16.22 -0.48 24.42
CA THR A 49 -16.12 -1.89 24.79
C THR A 49 -15.41 -2.08 26.14
N ASP A 50 -15.85 -3.12 26.88
CA ASP A 50 -15.13 -3.61 28.08
C ASP A 50 -14.00 -4.60 27.72
N LYS A 51 -13.91 -5.03 26.44
CA LYS A 51 -12.89 -5.98 25.96
C LYS A 51 -11.62 -5.25 25.53
N LEU A 52 -11.06 -4.49 26.45
CA LEU A 52 -9.77 -3.84 26.34
C LEU A 52 -8.75 -4.65 27.14
N TYR A 53 -7.70 -5.10 26.46
CA TYR A 53 -6.63 -5.93 27.03
C TYR A 53 -5.29 -5.24 26.89
N ASP A 54 -4.41 -5.41 27.88
CA ASP A 54 -3.04 -4.95 27.82
C ASP A 54 -2.13 -6.03 27.22
N PHE A 55 -1.15 -5.61 26.42
CA PHE A 55 -0.12 -6.45 25.83
C PHE A 55 1.23 -5.74 25.95
N GLU A 56 2.20 -6.37 26.59
CA GLU A 56 3.55 -5.84 26.66
C GLU A 56 4.19 -5.86 25.26
N TRP A 57 4.67 -4.70 24.80
CA TRP A 57 5.26 -4.58 23.48
C TRP A 57 6.61 -5.27 23.39
N ILE A 58 6.75 -6.18 22.46
CA ILE A 58 7.95 -7.03 22.26
C ILE A 58 8.61 -6.84 20.89
N ASP A 59 8.35 -5.74 20.18
CA ASP A 59 8.80 -5.48 18.81
C ASP A 59 8.22 -6.47 17.76
N ASP A 60 6.98 -6.92 17.98
CA ASP A 60 6.28 -7.87 17.12
C ASP A 60 4.79 -7.52 17.00
N PHE A 61 4.42 -6.95 15.86
CA PHE A 61 3.02 -6.62 15.55
C PHE A 61 2.16 -7.87 15.42
N SER A 62 2.67 -8.95 14.81
CA SER A 62 1.92 -10.22 14.69
C SER A 62 1.58 -10.80 16.05
N ALA A 63 2.48 -10.74 17.02
CA ALA A 63 2.22 -11.22 18.37
C ALA A 63 1.05 -10.46 19.02
N ALA A 64 1.05 -9.12 18.94
CA ALA A 64 -0.02 -8.29 19.47
C ALA A 64 -1.36 -8.53 18.77
N ARG A 65 -1.37 -8.62 17.41
CA ARG A 65 -2.61 -8.91 16.65
C ARG A 65 -3.12 -10.33 16.89
N ASN A 66 -2.24 -11.33 16.96
CA ASN A 66 -2.62 -12.69 17.27
C ASN A 66 -3.16 -12.80 18.71
N TYR A 67 -2.65 -12.01 19.64
CA TYR A 67 -3.22 -11.90 20.96
C TYR A 67 -4.65 -11.32 20.92
N ALA A 68 -4.90 -10.27 20.11
CA ALA A 68 -6.25 -9.77 19.90
C ALA A 68 -7.17 -10.84 19.30
N PHE A 69 -6.73 -11.56 18.27
CA PHE A 69 -7.47 -12.65 17.65
C PHE A 69 -7.79 -13.77 18.63
N SER A 70 -6.90 -14.09 19.57
CA SER A 70 -7.14 -15.11 20.60
C SER A 70 -8.27 -14.78 21.58
N LYS A 71 -8.67 -13.49 21.66
CA LYS A 71 -9.79 -13.05 22.51
C LYS A 71 -11.14 -13.11 21.79
N ALA A 72 -11.13 -13.23 20.46
CA ALA A 72 -12.32 -13.23 19.62
C ALA A 72 -13.16 -14.50 19.77
N LYS A 73 -14.49 -14.33 19.83
CA LYS A 73 -15.46 -15.42 20.02
C LYS A 73 -16.47 -15.55 18.88
N CYS A 74 -16.45 -14.63 17.91
CA CYS A 74 -17.36 -14.69 16.75
C CYS A 74 -16.80 -15.59 15.65
N ASP A 75 -17.64 -15.86 14.63
CA ASP A 75 -17.33 -16.77 13.53
C ASP A 75 -16.26 -16.23 12.59
N TYR A 76 -16.17 -14.89 12.49
CA TYR A 76 -15.25 -14.16 11.63
C TYR A 76 -14.48 -13.10 12.42
N LEU A 77 -13.27 -12.84 11.96
CA LEU A 77 -12.35 -11.81 12.42
C LEU A 77 -12.28 -10.69 11.39
N PHE A 78 -12.46 -9.46 11.84
CA PHE A 78 -12.21 -8.26 11.06
C PHE A 78 -11.15 -7.44 11.77
N TRP A 79 -10.08 -7.06 11.11
CA TRP A 79 -9.01 -6.29 11.74
C TRP A 79 -8.83 -4.92 11.11
N LEU A 80 -8.46 -3.94 11.94
CA LEU A 80 -8.19 -2.57 11.55
C LEU A 80 -6.99 -2.03 12.31
N ASP A 81 -6.39 -0.99 11.75
CA ASP A 81 -5.51 -0.08 12.47
C ASP A 81 -6.35 1.03 13.13
N ALA A 82 -5.81 1.68 14.17
CA ALA A 82 -6.54 2.69 14.94
C ALA A 82 -6.92 3.93 14.09
N ASP A 83 -6.20 4.18 13.02
CA ASP A 83 -6.38 5.28 12.07
C ASP A 83 -7.11 4.86 10.77
N ASP A 84 -7.58 3.62 10.69
CA ASP A 84 -8.46 3.13 9.62
C ASP A 84 -9.92 3.50 9.91
N ILE A 85 -10.70 3.70 8.85
CA ILE A 85 -12.15 3.86 8.91
C ILE A 85 -12.84 3.02 7.83
N VAL A 86 -14.05 2.57 8.13
CA VAL A 86 -14.99 1.96 7.18
C VAL A 86 -16.09 2.99 6.90
N MET A 87 -16.25 3.37 5.63
CA MET A 87 -17.27 4.35 5.25
C MET A 87 -18.68 3.75 5.40
N PRO A 88 -19.73 4.57 5.65
CA PRO A 88 -21.09 4.06 5.89
C PRO A 88 -21.62 3.11 4.82
N GLU A 89 -21.36 3.43 3.54
CA GLU A 89 -21.73 2.58 2.40
C GLU A 89 -21.02 1.22 2.41
N ASP A 90 -19.77 1.17 2.84
CA ASP A 90 -19.00 -0.07 2.93
C ASP A 90 -19.38 -0.88 4.18
N ALA A 91 -19.73 -0.21 5.27
CA ALA A 91 -20.30 -0.85 6.46
C ALA A 91 -21.66 -1.53 6.16
N GLU A 92 -22.49 -0.92 5.30
CA GLU A 92 -23.71 -1.54 4.82
C GLU A 92 -23.43 -2.79 3.97
N LYS A 93 -22.42 -2.76 3.08
CA LYS A 93 -22.00 -3.93 2.32
C LYS A 93 -21.54 -5.06 3.25
N ILE A 94 -20.79 -4.76 4.32
CA ILE A 94 -20.40 -5.77 5.33
C ILE A 94 -21.65 -6.38 6.01
N ASN A 95 -22.64 -5.55 6.37
CA ASN A 95 -23.89 -6.05 6.91
C ASN A 95 -24.66 -6.95 5.92
N ASN A 96 -24.57 -6.68 4.63
CA ASN A 96 -25.16 -7.52 3.59
C ASN A 96 -24.41 -8.85 3.46
N LEU A 97 -23.07 -8.85 3.56
CA LEU A 97 -22.27 -10.09 3.64
C LEU A 97 -22.67 -10.93 4.86
N LYS A 98 -22.95 -10.32 6.02
CA LYS A 98 -23.43 -11.06 7.21
C LYS A 98 -24.72 -11.83 6.94
N LYS A 99 -25.58 -11.32 6.05
CA LYS A 99 -26.90 -11.88 5.73
C LYS A 99 -26.86 -12.88 4.56
N SER A 100 -25.85 -12.81 3.67
CA SER A 100 -25.79 -13.60 2.44
C SER A 100 -25.74 -15.12 2.67
N GLY A 101 -25.23 -15.55 3.82
CA GLY A 101 -25.04 -16.98 4.12
C GLY A 101 -23.90 -17.63 3.31
N GLU A 102 -23.14 -16.86 2.53
CA GLU A 102 -22.01 -17.39 1.75
C GLU A 102 -20.88 -17.88 2.68
N SER A 103 -20.35 -19.07 2.37
CA SER A 103 -19.20 -19.63 3.07
C SER A 103 -17.91 -19.23 2.32
N VAL A 104 -17.35 -18.08 2.68
CA VAL A 104 -16.03 -17.59 2.20
C VAL A 104 -15.10 -17.61 3.41
N ASP A 105 -13.88 -18.12 3.23
CA ASP A 105 -12.93 -18.20 4.34
C ASP A 105 -12.10 -16.93 4.49
N THR A 106 -11.80 -16.24 3.37
CA THR A 106 -11.05 -14.97 3.38
C THR A 106 -11.66 -13.98 2.38
N TYR A 107 -12.09 -12.82 2.85
CA TYR A 107 -12.46 -11.69 2.00
C TYR A 107 -11.28 -10.73 1.88
N MET A 108 -10.83 -10.55 0.64
CA MET A 108 -9.87 -9.51 0.25
C MET A 108 -10.66 -8.23 -0.01
N MET A 109 -10.35 -7.16 0.73
CA MET A 109 -11.00 -5.86 0.64
C MET A 109 -10.01 -4.81 0.16
N LYS A 110 -10.49 -3.79 -0.53
CA LYS A 110 -9.66 -2.67 -0.98
C LYS A 110 -9.18 -1.86 0.22
N TYR A 111 -7.89 -1.61 0.26
CA TYR A 111 -7.28 -0.73 1.25
C TYR A 111 -6.79 0.55 0.57
N TYR A 112 -7.36 1.67 0.93
CA TYR A 112 -6.97 2.99 0.47
C TYR A 112 -5.90 3.53 1.43
N ALA A 113 -4.63 3.22 1.15
CA ALA A 113 -3.49 3.62 1.97
C ALA A 113 -3.09 5.09 1.80
N GLY A 114 -3.60 5.74 0.76
CA GLY A 114 -3.51 7.17 0.51
C GLY A 114 -4.75 7.65 -0.24
N THR A 115 -5.18 8.87 0.05
CA THR A 115 -6.29 9.52 -0.67
C THR A 115 -5.90 10.94 -1.05
N ASP A 116 -6.47 11.43 -2.16
CA ASP A 116 -6.41 12.84 -2.54
C ASP A 116 -7.37 13.69 -1.68
N GLU A 117 -7.39 15.00 -1.90
CA GLU A 117 -8.26 15.94 -1.18
C GLU A 117 -9.76 15.66 -1.39
N LYS A 118 -10.13 15.00 -2.48
CA LYS A 118 -11.49 14.59 -2.82
C LYS A 118 -11.88 13.23 -2.24
N GLY A 119 -10.93 12.54 -1.59
CA GLY A 119 -11.12 11.21 -1.01
C GLY A 119 -10.95 10.05 -2.01
N ASN A 120 -10.51 10.32 -3.25
CA ASN A 120 -10.18 9.27 -4.20
C ASN A 120 -8.85 8.60 -3.81
N PRO A 121 -8.67 7.29 -4.09
CA PRO A 121 -7.43 6.62 -3.76
C PRO A 121 -6.27 7.19 -4.59
N SER A 122 -5.18 7.54 -3.92
CA SER A 122 -3.88 7.83 -4.55
C SER A 122 -2.97 6.58 -4.54
N PHE A 123 -3.22 5.67 -3.60
CA PHE A 123 -2.54 4.39 -3.47
C PHE A 123 -3.50 3.35 -2.89
N GLU A 124 -3.78 2.29 -3.64
CA GLU A 124 -4.67 1.22 -3.21
C GLU A 124 -4.10 -0.17 -3.50
N PHE A 125 -4.53 -1.13 -2.69
CA PHE A 125 -4.27 -2.56 -2.87
C PHE A 125 -5.26 -3.40 -2.07
N TYR A 126 -5.31 -4.69 -2.36
CA TYR A 126 -6.16 -5.60 -1.58
C TYR A 126 -5.47 -6.08 -0.30
N ARG A 127 -6.26 -6.12 0.79
CA ARG A 127 -5.85 -6.70 2.09
C ARG A 127 -6.87 -7.72 2.55
N GLU A 128 -6.38 -8.73 3.22
CA GLU A 128 -7.15 -9.74 3.94
C GLU A 128 -7.78 -9.12 5.21
N ARG A 129 -8.97 -8.55 5.08
CA ARG A 129 -9.59 -7.78 6.18
C ARG A 129 -10.64 -8.54 6.97
N LEU A 130 -11.39 -9.45 6.31
CA LEU A 130 -12.42 -10.25 6.96
C LEU A 130 -12.14 -11.73 6.68
N MET A 131 -12.00 -12.53 7.73
CA MET A 131 -11.65 -13.94 7.61
C MET A 131 -12.33 -14.79 8.67
N LYS A 132 -12.52 -16.07 8.36
CA LYS A 132 -13.08 -17.04 9.26
C LYS A 132 -12.19 -17.22 10.50
N ASN A 133 -12.79 -17.21 11.68
CA ASN A 133 -12.08 -17.44 12.94
C ASN A 133 -11.69 -18.91 13.06
N CYS A 134 -10.46 -19.24 12.68
CA CYS A 134 -9.92 -20.59 12.74
C CYS A 134 -8.39 -20.56 12.96
N PRO A 135 -7.74 -21.70 13.21
CA PRO A 135 -6.28 -21.74 13.45
C PRO A 135 -5.41 -21.20 12.32
N LEU A 136 -5.93 -21.12 11.08
CA LEU A 136 -5.22 -20.54 9.92
C LEU A 136 -5.22 -19.02 9.94
N ALA A 137 -6.17 -18.38 10.63
CA ALA A 137 -6.25 -16.94 10.78
C ALA A 137 -5.17 -16.43 11.74
N ARG A 138 -3.93 -16.37 11.27
CA ARG A 138 -2.75 -16.01 12.05
C ARG A 138 -1.88 -15.04 11.28
N PHE A 139 -1.60 -13.89 11.89
CA PHE A 139 -0.58 -12.96 11.40
C PHE A 139 0.81 -13.58 11.43
N LYS A 140 1.60 -13.29 10.41
CA LYS A 140 3.00 -13.67 10.26
C LYS A 140 3.84 -12.44 9.94
N GLY A 141 5.11 -12.47 10.35
CA GLY A 141 6.05 -11.37 10.26
C GLY A 141 5.92 -10.41 11.44
N PHE A 142 7.03 -10.00 12.05
CA PHE A 142 7.02 -9.11 13.22
C PHE A 142 6.70 -7.67 12.84
N ILE A 143 6.86 -7.30 11.55
CA ILE A 143 6.44 -6.03 10.96
C ILE A 143 6.02 -6.22 9.49
N HIS A 144 5.20 -5.32 8.95
CA HIS A 144 4.51 -5.51 7.68
C HIS A 144 3.76 -6.85 7.62
N GLU A 145 3.25 -7.22 8.76
CA GLU A 145 2.59 -8.48 9.02
C GLU A 145 1.33 -8.67 8.16
N CYS A 146 1.03 -9.90 7.83
CA CYS A 146 -0.18 -10.27 7.11
C CYS A 146 -0.70 -11.63 7.58
N VAL A 147 -1.97 -11.87 7.35
CA VAL A 147 -2.54 -13.22 7.42
C VAL A 147 -2.50 -13.81 6.01
N PRO A 148 -1.72 -14.88 5.73
CA PRO A 148 -1.77 -15.52 4.42
C PRO A 148 -3.23 -15.91 4.12
N PRO A 149 -3.82 -15.44 2.99
CA PRO A 149 -5.18 -15.80 2.63
C PRO A 149 -5.34 -17.33 2.54
N PHE A 150 -6.45 -17.85 3.02
CA PHE A 150 -6.68 -19.28 3.11
C PHE A 150 -8.11 -19.66 2.70
N GLY A 151 -8.29 -20.92 2.33
CA GLY A 151 -9.58 -21.49 1.96
C GLY A 151 -10.20 -20.87 0.71
N ARG A 152 -11.51 -20.69 0.69
CA ARG A 152 -12.23 -19.97 -0.36
C ARG A 152 -12.00 -18.47 -0.21
N ILE A 153 -11.29 -17.87 -1.15
CA ILE A 153 -10.95 -16.45 -1.19
C ILE A 153 -11.94 -15.71 -2.09
N ALA A 154 -12.50 -14.60 -1.61
CA ALA A 154 -13.33 -13.70 -2.41
C ALA A 154 -12.77 -12.28 -2.37
N TYR A 155 -12.72 -11.63 -3.53
CA TYR A 155 -12.40 -10.22 -3.65
C TYR A 155 -13.67 -9.38 -3.60
N SER A 156 -13.64 -8.31 -2.82
CA SER A 156 -14.78 -7.43 -2.60
C SER A 156 -14.43 -5.99 -2.95
N ASP A 157 -15.42 -5.22 -3.38
CA ASP A 157 -15.32 -3.77 -3.59
C ASP A 157 -15.43 -2.95 -2.29
N ILE A 158 -15.60 -3.62 -1.13
CA ILE A 158 -15.59 -2.99 0.19
C ILE A 158 -14.23 -2.31 0.43
N LYS A 159 -14.28 -1.09 0.94
CA LYS A 159 -13.12 -0.25 1.15
C LYS A 159 -12.85 -0.05 2.63
N VAL A 160 -11.58 -0.12 3.01
CA VAL A 160 -11.07 0.37 4.29
C VAL A 160 -10.14 1.54 3.97
N VAL A 161 -10.37 2.69 4.58
CA VAL A 161 -9.66 3.92 4.26
C VAL A 161 -8.73 4.30 5.41
N HIS A 162 -7.44 4.46 5.10
CA HIS A 162 -6.44 4.93 6.05
C HIS A 162 -6.50 6.45 6.19
N LYS A 163 -6.74 6.92 7.39
CA LYS A 163 -6.87 8.35 7.71
C LYS A 163 -5.85 8.79 8.76
N LYS A 164 -4.58 8.59 8.43
CA LYS A 164 -3.47 8.97 9.30
C LYS A 164 -3.43 10.48 9.54
N ILE A 165 -3.21 10.87 10.79
CA ILE A 165 -3.06 12.29 11.19
C ILE A 165 -1.61 12.60 11.53
N ARG A 166 -0.92 11.69 12.21
CA ARG A 166 0.46 11.92 12.68
C ARG A 166 1.47 11.10 11.86
N PRO A 167 2.58 11.69 11.42
CA PRO A 167 3.66 10.91 10.81
C PRO A 167 4.31 10.00 11.87
N CYS A 168 4.67 8.79 11.49
CA CYS A 168 5.53 7.94 12.31
C CYS A 168 6.99 8.38 12.20
N SER A 169 7.84 8.01 13.17
CA SER A 169 9.29 8.13 13.00
C SER A 169 9.71 7.40 11.72
N PRO A 170 10.49 8.04 10.85
CA PRO A 170 10.92 7.42 9.58
C PRO A 170 11.77 6.17 9.79
N THR A 171 12.43 6.01 10.94
CA THR A 171 13.29 4.86 11.24
C THR A 171 12.60 3.78 12.05
N ARG A 172 11.37 4.00 12.55
CA ARG A 172 10.68 3.06 13.46
C ARG A 172 10.70 1.61 12.97
N ASN A 173 10.36 1.41 11.70
CA ASN A 173 10.27 0.07 11.13
C ASN A 173 11.66 -0.56 11.02
N LEU A 174 12.64 0.19 10.52
CA LEU A 174 14.02 -0.27 10.42
C LEU A 174 14.59 -0.62 11.80
N ASP A 175 14.27 0.16 12.83
CA ASP A 175 14.71 -0.10 14.21
C ASP A 175 14.11 -1.41 14.75
N ILE A 176 12.85 -1.71 14.42
CA ILE A 176 12.19 -2.99 14.77
C ILE A 176 12.89 -4.15 14.04
N PHE A 177 13.16 -4.02 12.73
CA PHE A 177 13.91 -5.03 11.98
C PHE A 177 15.27 -5.31 12.63
N ASN A 178 16.06 -4.26 12.88
CA ASN A 178 17.40 -4.39 13.43
C ASN A 178 17.38 -5.07 14.80
N ARG A 179 16.48 -4.67 15.72
CA ARG A 179 16.36 -5.31 17.03
C ARG A 179 15.98 -6.79 16.95
N ASN A 180 15.13 -7.19 16.01
CA ASN A 180 14.76 -8.58 15.82
C ASN A 180 15.93 -9.39 15.21
N ILE A 181 16.65 -8.83 14.24
CA ILE A 181 17.86 -9.45 13.65
C ILE A 181 18.94 -9.63 14.72
N GLU A 182 19.18 -8.63 15.58
CA GLU A 182 20.11 -8.72 16.71
C GLU A 182 19.71 -9.82 17.71
N LYS A 183 18.42 -10.06 17.89
CA LYS A 183 17.89 -11.19 18.69
C LYS A 183 18.00 -12.55 17.98
N GLY A 184 18.54 -12.58 16.74
CA GLY A 184 18.74 -13.82 15.97
C GLY A 184 17.61 -14.18 15.01
N ALA A 185 16.69 -13.27 14.72
CA ALA A 185 15.66 -13.52 13.71
C ALA A 185 16.27 -13.69 12.32
N VAL A 186 15.78 -14.67 11.57
CA VAL A 186 16.12 -14.89 10.17
C VAL A 186 14.93 -14.42 9.35
N LEU A 187 15.16 -13.42 8.49
CA LEU A 187 14.11 -12.85 7.66
C LEU A 187 13.62 -13.86 6.63
N ASP A 188 12.30 -14.02 6.52
CA ASP A 188 11.72 -14.72 5.38
C ASP A 188 11.75 -13.81 4.12
N SER A 189 11.27 -14.33 2.96
CA SER A 189 11.31 -13.57 1.71
C SER A 189 10.49 -12.28 1.79
N ARG A 190 9.33 -12.29 2.49
CA ARG A 190 8.50 -11.10 2.66
C ARG A 190 9.19 -10.06 3.55
N GLU A 191 9.71 -10.50 4.68
CA GLU A 191 10.43 -9.64 5.62
C GLU A 191 11.69 -9.05 4.98
N GLN A 192 12.43 -9.84 4.18
CA GLN A 192 13.61 -9.40 3.43
C GLN A 192 13.26 -8.27 2.43
N TYR A 193 12.13 -8.40 1.73
CA TYR A 193 11.64 -7.34 0.83
C TYR A 193 11.34 -6.05 1.60
N TYR A 194 10.57 -6.11 2.69
CA TYR A 194 10.22 -4.91 3.46
C TYR A 194 11.42 -4.30 4.17
N TYR A 195 12.36 -5.11 4.65
CA TYR A 195 13.62 -4.62 5.20
C TYR A 195 14.40 -3.80 4.15
N ALA A 196 14.49 -4.29 2.93
CA ALA A 196 15.09 -3.54 1.83
C ALA A 196 14.35 -2.24 1.52
N LYS A 197 13.01 -2.24 1.57
CA LYS A 197 12.17 -1.05 1.33
C LYS A 197 12.35 0.03 2.38
N GLU A 198 12.66 -0.31 3.64
CA GLU A 198 12.96 0.71 4.65
C GLU A 198 14.19 1.54 4.25
N PHE A 199 15.24 0.94 3.69
CA PHE A 199 16.39 1.68 3.16
C PHE A 199 16.02 2.54 1.95
N PHE A 200 15.10 2.06 1.10
CA PHE A 200 14.59 2.85 -0.02
C PHE A 200 13.92 4.15 0.45
N TYR A 201 13.05 4.06 1.45
CA TYR A 201 12.34 5.22 2.00
C TYR A 201 13.26 6.20 2.73
N LEU A 202 14.36 5.71 3.29
CA LEU A 202 15.41 6.55 3.91
C LEU A 202 16.41 7.13 2.90
N GLY A 203 16.33 6.75 1.60
CA GLY A 203 17.24 7.20 0.55
C GLY A 203 18.62 6.53 0.55
N ASP A 204 18.80 5.48 1.36
CA ASP A 204 20.00 4.64 1.29
C ASP A 204 19.88 3.64 0.13
N TYR A 205 20.00 4.17 -1.08
CA TYR A 205 19.84 3.40 -2.31
C TYR A 205 20.86 2.27 -2.45
N LYS A 206 22.07 2.44 -1.88
CA LYS A 206 23.11 1.42 -1.93
C LYS A 206 22.68 0.20 -1.11
N LYS A 207 22.32 0.41 0.15
CA LYS A 207 21.88 -0.66 1.03
C LYS A 207 20.59 -1.29 0.55
N CYS A 208 19.64 -0.48 0.07
CA CYS A 208 18.41 -0.96 -0.55
C CYS A 208 18.71 -1.95 -1.69
N ALA A 209 19.58 -1.59 -2.64
CA ALA A 209 19.91 -2.45 -3.77
C ALA A 209 20.52 -3.79 -3.30
N GLU A 210 21.45 -3.75 -2.33
CA GLU A 210 22.07 -4.95 -1.75
C GLU A 210 21.00 -5.88 -1.14
N GLU A 211 20.06 -5.35 -0.38
CA GLU A 211 19.03 -6.15 0.29
C GLU A 211 17.93 -6.63 -0.69
N LEU A 212 17.61 -5.86 -1.74
CA LEU A 212 16.70 -6.31 -2.81
C LEU A 212 17.32 -7.44 -3.67
N GLU A 213 18.63 -7.41 -3.93
CA GLU A 213 19.31 -8.50 -4.62
C GLU A 213 19.25 -9.81 -3.80
N LYS A 214 19.38 -9.73 -2.48
CA LYS A 214 19.16 -10.88 -1.58
C LYS A 214 17.71 -11.38 -1.66
N TYR A 215 16.74 -10.46 -1.64
CA TYR A 215 15.32 -10.79 -1.79
C TYR A 215 15.06 -11.55 -3.09
N LEU A 216 15.55 -11.06 -4.24
CA LEU A 216 15.37 -11.70 -5.55
C LEU A 216 16.05 -13.07 -5.66
N SER A 217 17.01 -13.39 -4.78
CA SER A 217 17.61 -14.72 -4.68
C SER A 217 16.77 -15.73 -3.88
N CYS A 218 15.74 -15.28 -3.16
CA CYS A 218 14.83 -16.13 -2.40
C CYS A 218 13.93 -16.95 -3.33
N LYS A 219 13.35 -18.04 -2.78
CA LYS A 219 12.36 -18.86 -3.49
C LYS A 219 10.94 -18.39 -3.17
N ASN A 220 9.99 -18.68 -4.06
CA ASN A 220 8.56 -18.45 -3.87
C ASN A 220 8.23 -16.98 -3.56
N LEU A 221 8.75 -16.07 -4.37
CA LEU A 221 8.50 -14.64 -4.23
C LEU A 221 7.03 -14.34 -4.47
N TYR A 222 6.49 -13.40 -3.69
CA TYR A 222 5.16 -12.86 -3.96
C TYR A 222 5.27 -11.89 -5.15
N HIS A 223 4.48 -12.14 -6.20
CA HIS A 223 4.64 -11.49 -7.50
C HIS A 223 4.60 -9.94 -7.44
N ALA A 224 3.72 -9.35 -6.60
CA ALA A 224 3.68 -7.90 -6.47
C ALA A 224 4.94 -7.32 -5.82
N ASN A 225 5.51 -8.02 -4.83
CA ASN A 225 6.76 -7.62 -4.21
C ASN A 225 7.95 -7.80 -5.16
N GLU A 226 7.94 -8.85 -5.99
CA GLU A 226 9.00 -9.09 -6.98
C GLU A 226 8.97 -8.01 -8.07
N TRP A 227 7.79 -7.66 -8.57
CA TRP A 227 7.63 -6.55 -9.51
C TRP A 227 8.14 -5.23 -8.93
N ASP A 228 7.68 -4.83 -7.73
CA ASP A 228 8.14 -3.58 -7.11
C ASP A 228 9.63 -3.60 -6.76
N ALA A 229 10.19 -4.77 -6.40
CA ALA A 229 11.62 -4.92 -6.13
C ALA A 229 12.45 -4.64 -7.38
N LEU A 230 12.03 -5.11 -8.56
CA LEU A 230 12.69 -4.82 -9.83
C LEU A 230 12.65 -3.32 -10.16
N LEU A 231 11.50 -2.67 -10.01
CA LEU A 231 11.38 -1.23 -10.21
C LEU A 231 12.23 -0.44 -9.20
N SER A 232 12.23 -0.87 -7.94
CA SER A 232 13.04 -0.24 -6.89
C SER A 232 14.55 -0.42 -7.14
N LEU A 233 14.98 -1.58 -7.64
CA LEU A 233 16.36 -1.81 -8.06
C LEU A 233 16.77 -0.91 -9.23
N PHE A 234 15.90 -0.75 -10.23
CA PHE A 234 16.15 0.22 -11.29
C PHE A 234 16.37 1.62 -10.69
N ILE A 235 15.45 2.10 -9.85
CA ILE A 235 15.54 3.43 -9.24
C ILE A 235 16.83 3.58 -8.42
N CYS A 236 17.15 2.60 -7.58
CA CYS A 236 18.37 2.64 -6.77
C CYS A 236 19.62 2.70 -7.65
N ASN A 237 19.72 1.84 -8.66
CA ASN A 237 20.88 1.80 -9.55
C ASN A 237 21.01 3.08 -10.42
N ASP A 238 19.90 3.65 -10.89
CA ASP A 238 19.89 4.90 -11.61
C ASP A 238 20.34 6.08 -10.72
N LYS A 239 19.88 6.14 -9.46
CA LYS A 239 20.32 7.14 -8.48
C LYS A 239 21.80 7.03 -8.13
N LEU A 240 22.36 5.82 -8.15
CA LEU A 240 23.77 5.54 -7.91
C LEU A 240 24.63 5.76 -9.19
N GLY A 241 24.05 6.12 -10.32
CA GLY A 241 24.74 6.31 -11.60
C GLY A 241 25.30 5.00 -12.18
N ARG A 242 24.72 3.85 -11.84
CA ARG A 242 25.15 2.56 -12.37
C ARG A 242 24.61 2.38 -13.78
N LYS A 243 25.43 1.80 -14.66
CA LYS A 243 25.03 1.50 -16.04
C LYS A 243 24.13 0.28 -16.11
N ASP A 244 23.44 0.13 -17.22
CA ASP A 244 22.61 -1.02 -17.58
C ASP A 244 21.52 -1.32 -16.52
N CYS A 245 21.03 -0.28 -15.84
CA CYS A 245 19.99 -0.46 -14.80
C CYS A 245 18.61 -0.74 -15.40
N GLU A 246 18.34 -0.35 -16.66
CA GLU A 246 17.10 -0.61 -17.41
C GLU A 246 16.78 -2.10 -17.54
N LYS A 247 17.75 -2.97 -17.41
CA LYS A 247 17.56 -4.43 -17.42
C LYS A 247 16.52 -4.88 -16.41
N TYR A 248 16.41 -4.21 -15.26
CA TYR A 248 15.42 -4.54 -14.23
C TYR A 248 13.99 -4.21 -14.69
N LEU A 249 13.81 -3.11 -15.43
CA LEU A 249 12.50 -2.76 -16.01
C LEU A 249 12.12 -3.73 -17.12
N PHE A 250 13.07 -4.13 -17.98
CA PHE A 250 12.80 -5.15 -18.99
C PHE A 250 12.49 -6.51 -18.37
N CYS A 251 13.16 -6.88 -17.29
CA CYS A 251 12.83 -8.09 -16.54
C CYS A 251 11.40 -8.02 -15.95
N ALA A 252 10.97 -6.86 -15.46
CA ALA A 252 9.60 -6.66 -14.99
C ALA A 252 8.59 -6.83 -16.13
N LEU A 253 8.81 -6.22 -17.30
CA LEU A 253 7.94 -6.39 -18.47
C LEU A 253 7.88 -7.84 -18.96
N GLU A 254 9.01 -8.55 -18.99
CA GLU A 254 9.06 -9.95 -19.41
C GLU A 254 8.26 -10.87 -18.49
N LYS A 255 8.38 -10.68 -17.16
CA LYS A 255 7.73 -11.53 -16.17
C LYS A 255 6.27 -11.22 -15.94
N PHE A 256 5.89 -9.94 -15.95
CA PHE A 256 4.60 -9.49 -15.46
C PHE A 256 3.75 -8.81 -16.53
N GLY A 257 4.31 -8.59 -17.71
CA GLY A 257 3.66 -7.82 -18.77
C GLY A 257 3.82 -6.31 -18.59
N PRO A 258 3.26 -5.54 -19.53
CA PRO A 258 3.34 -4.09 -19.49
C PRO A 258 2.41 -3.51 -18.41
N ASP A 259 2.93 -2.52 -17.69
CA ASP A 259 2.18 -1.66 -16.76
C ASP A 259 2.61 -0.21 -16.92
N SER A 260 1.73 0.71 -16.58
CA SER A 260 1.94 2.14 -16.80
C SER A 260 3.16 2.69 -16.08
N ARG A 261 3.44 2.24 -14.86
CA ARG A 261 4.56 2.70 -14.05
C ARG A 261 5.90 2.24 -14.63
N THR A 262 6.03 0.97 -15.00
CA THR A 262 7.25 0.43 -15.63
C THR A 262 7.54 1.13 -16.94
N LEU A 263 6.52 1.37 -17.79
CA LEU A 263 6.66 2.09 -19.05
C LEU A 263 7.06 3.56 -18.83
N CYS A 264 6.49 4.24 -17.84
CA CYS A 264 6.92 5.60 -17.47
C CYS A 264 8.40 5.65 -17.06
N LEU A 265 8.86 4.70 -16.24
CA LEU A 265 10.25 4.64 -15.81
C LEU A 265 11.22 4.36 -16.96
N LEU A 266 10.83 3.55 -17.96
CA LEU A 266 11.58 3.39 -19.20
C LEU A 266 11.65 4.69 -19.99
N GLY A 267 10.54 5.42 -20.09
CA GLY A 267 10.51 6.74 -20.69
C GLY A 267 11.49 7.71 -20.01
N ASP A 268 11.48 7.76 -18.66
CA ASP A 268 12.39 8.59 -17.88
C ASP A 268 13.87 8.21 -18.13
N TYR A 269 14.17 6.91 -18.18
CA TYR A 269 15.51 6.41 -18.47
C TYR A 269 16.00 6.84 -19.87
N TYR A 270 15.16 6.64 -20.91
CA TYR A 270 15.54 7.01 -22.28
C TYR A 270 15.62 8.52 -22.47
N LYS A 271 14.77 9.32 -21.82
CA LYS A 271 14.88 10.78 -21.79
C LYS A 271 16.22 11.23 -21.21
N LYS A 272 16.59 10.68 -20.05
CA LYS A 272 17.88 10.96 -19.38
C LYS A 272 19.08 10.63 -20.27
N ASN A 273 18.99 9.57 -21.07
CA ASN A 273 20.01 9.13 -22.01
C ASN A 273 19.87 9.76 -23.42
N LEU A 274 19.17 10.88 -23.55
CA LEU A 274 19.00 11.68 -24.78
C LEU A 274 18.33 10.91 -25.94
N SER A 275 17.63 9.83 -25.67
CA SER A 275 16.86 9.07 -26.67
C SER A 275 15.40 9.52 -26.67
N LEU A 276 15.14 10.77 -27.08
CA LEU A 276 13.84 11.42 -26.91
C LEU A 276 12.69 10.69 -27.64
N SER A 277 12.95 10.12 -28.81
CA SER A 277 11.92 9.34 -29.54
C SER A 277 11.53 8.06 -28.81
N MET A 278 12.49 7.39 -28.18
CA MET A 278 12.18 6.20 -27.35
C MET A 278 11.40 6.59 -26.10
N ALA A 279 11.80 7.70 -25.45
CA ALA A 279 11.10 8.22 -24.29
C ALA A 279 9.63 8.53 -24.61
N GLU A 280 9.38 9.21 -25.73
CA GLU A 280 8.04 9.53 -26.21
C GLU A 280 7.18 8.27 -26.43
N ASN A 281 7.75 7.27 -27.10
CA ASN A 281 7.05 6.02 -27.36
C ASN A 281 6.63 5.33 -26.05
N TYR A 282 7.54 5.24 -25.07
CA TYR A 282 7.23 4.62 -23.77
C TYR A 282 6.17 5.41 -22.99
N TYR A 283 6.21 6.74 -22.98
CA TYR A 283 5.17 7.54 -22.36
C TYR A 283 3.82 7.40 -23.05
N LYS A 284 3.78 7.35 -24.40
CA LYS A 284 2.55 7.08 -25.15
C LYS A 284 2.01 5.67 -24.86
N MET A 285 2.88 4.68 -24.80
CA MET A 285 2.49 3.31 -24.41
C MET A 285 1.92 3.27 -22.99
N SER A 286 2.51 4.01 -22.05
CA SER A 286 2.03 4.10 -20.68
C SER A 286 0.60 4.67 -20.59
N LEU A 287 0.27 5.71 -21.41
CA LEU A 287 -1.07 6.30 -21.44
C LEU A 287 -2.18 5.35 -21.94
N ILE A 288 -1.84 4.41 -22.81
CA ILE A 288 -2.80 3.45 -23.36
C ILE A 288 -2.79 2.10 -22.62
N CYS A 289 -1.77 1.88 -21.80
CA CYS A 289 -1.69 0.70 -20.96
C CYS A 289 -2.78 0.81 -19.89
N LYS A 290 -3.70 -0.16 -19.89
CA LYS A 290 -4.65 -0.29 -18.78
C LYS A 290 -4.05 -1.28 -17.80
N ASP A 291 -3.79 -0.81 -16.61
CA ASP A 291 -3.43 -1.68 -15.50
C ASP A 291 -4.66 -2.52 -15.16
N GLU A 292 -4.87 -3.62 -15.90
CA GLU A 292 -5.83 -4.62 -15.51
C GLU A 292 -5.41 -5.13 -14.14
N ASN A 293 -6.36 -5.30 -13.26
CA ASN A 293 -6.25 -5.59 -11.83
C ASN A 293 -5.35 -6.82 -11.57
N ASN A 294 -4.03 -6.65 -11.76
CA ASN A 294 -3.02 -7.70 -11.73
C ASN A 294 -2.50 -8.00 -10.31
N GLY A 295 -3.12 -7.38 -9.28
CA GLY A 295 -2.75 -7.55 -7.87
C GLY A 295 -1.48 -6.82 -7.46
N PHE A 296 -0.95 -5.91 -8.28
CA PHE A 296 0.18 -5.06 -7.93
C PHE A 296 -0.20 -3.89 -7.01
N PHE A 297 0.82 -3.22 -6.49
CA PHE A 297 0.67 -1.94 -5.82
C PHE A 297 0.32 -0.88 -6.87
N HIS A 298 -0.89 -0.33 -6.76
CA HIS A 298 -1.41 0.60 -7.74
C HIS A 298 -1.31 2.05 -7.26
N GLU A 299 -0.51 2.84 -7.97
CA GLU A 299 -0.43 4.29 -7.80
C GLU A 299 -1.22 4.96 -8.93
N THR A 300 -2.42 5.45 -8.63
CA THR A 300 -3.38 5.99 -9.62
C THR A 300 -2.83 7.13 -10.49
N LYS A 301 -1.78 7.83 -10.02
CA LYS A 301 -1.12 8.86 -10.81
C LYS A 301 -0.51 8.35 -12.12
N TYR A 302 -0.12 7.07 -12.19
CA TYR A 302 0.42 6.46 -13.41
C TYR A 302 -0.65 6.07 -14.42
N ASP A 303 -1.94 6.03 -14.04
CA ASP A 303 -3.03 5.72 -14.97
C ASP A 303 -3.16 6.79 -16.07
N PHE A 304 -2.81 8.04 -15.73
CA PHE A 304 -2.96 9.13 -16.68
C PHE A 304 -2.02 10.32 -16.45
N ILE A 305 -2.04 10.92 -15.25
CA ILE A 305 -1.46 12.27 -15.06
C ILE A 305 0.07 12.28 -15.21
N GLU A 306 0.76 11.28 -14.65
CA GLU A 306 2.22 11.22 -14.73
C GLU A 306 2.74 11.00 -16.16
N PRO A 307 2.25 10.03 -16.95
CA PRO A 307 2.70 9.90 -18.34
C PRO A 307 2.31 11.10 -19.20
N CYS A 308 1.14 11.68 -18.96
CA CYS A 308 0.67 12.85 -19.72
C CYS A 308 1.57 14.08 -19.47
N LEU A 309 1.89 14.40 -18.20
CA LEU A 309 2.80 15.51 -17.88
C LEU A 309 4.21 15.30 -18.44
N ARG A 310 4.70 14.06 -18.45
CA ARG A 310 5.98 13.71 -19.07
C ARG A 310 5.99 13.95 -20.56
N LEU A 311 4.89 13.61 -21.25
CA LEU A 311 4.74 13.91 -22.69
C LEU A 311 4.70 15.41 -22.94
N VAL A 312 3.93 16.17 -22.17
CA VAL A 312 3.89 17.64 -22.27
C VAL A 312 5.30 18.23 -22.19
N ALA A 313 6.06 17.84 -21.17
CA ALA A 313 7.42 18.35 -20.98
C ALA A 313 8.39 17.91 -22.11
N LEU A 314 8.30 16.66 -22.54
CA LEU A 314 9.16 16.10 -23.58
C LEU A 314 8.90 16.75 -24.95
N LEU A 315 7.64 16.86 -25.36
CA LEU A 315 7.23 17.43 -26.63
C LEU A 315 7.55 18.93 -26.67
N PHE A 316 7.37 19.64 -25.56
CA PHE A 316 7.78 21.05 -25.45
C PHE A 316 9.30 21.19 -25.63
N GLU A 317 10.12 20.35 -25.02
CA GLU A 317 11.55 20.28 -25.15
C GLU A 317 12.00 19.99 -26.61
N LYS A 318 11.26 19.13 -27.32
CA LYS A 318 11.46 18.83 -28.75
C LYS A 318 11.06 19.97 -29.71
N GLY A 319 10.34 20.99 -29.20
CA GLY A 319 9.76 22.05 -30.03
C GLY A 319 8.42 21.67 -30.68
N GLU A 320 7.83 20.59 -30.33
CA GLU A 320 6.52 20.07 -30.81
C GLU A 320 5.37 20.73 -30.04
N TYR A 321 5.32 22.05 -30.03
CA TYR A 321 4.46 22.85 -29.13
C TYR A 321 2.96 22.59 -29.31
N ARG A 322 2.52 22.25 -30.54
CA ARG A 322 1.10 21.95 -30.80
C ARG A 322 0.68 20.70 -30.09
N GLU A 323 1.42 19.63 -30.28
CA GLU A 323 1.12 18.34 -29.61
C GLU A 323 1.28 18.43 -28.10
N ALA A 324 2.31 19.16 -27.61
CA ALA A 324 2.47 19.45 -26.19
C ALA A 324 1.25 20.17 -25.61
N LYS A 325 0.67 21.14 -26.35
CA LYS A 325 -0.56 21.85 -25.95
C LYS A 325 -1.76 20.91 -25.90
N ASP A 326 -1.91 20.04 -26.89
CA ASP A 326 -3.02 19.06 -26.93
C ASP A 326 -3.00 18.15 -25.69
N TYR A 327 -1.84 17.62 -25.30
CA TYR A 327 -1.68 16.84 -24.05
C TYR A 327 -1.88 17.70 -22.80
N HIS A 328 -1.42 18.96 -22.81
CA HIS A 328 -1.63 19.85 -21.68
C HIS A 328 -3.12 20.13 -21.44
N GLU A 329 -3.89 20.42 -22.49
CA GLU A 329 -5.35 20.61 -22.40
C GLU A 329 -6.06 19.33 -21.88
N LEU A 330 -5.56 18.16 -22.28
CA LEU A 330 -6.06 16.88 -21.79
C LEU A 330 -5.78 16.71 -20.28
N CYS A 331 -4.59 17.07 -19.80
CA CYS A 331 -4.25 17.11 -18.37
C CYS A 331 -5.16 18.09 -17.62
N LYS A 332 -5.34 19.29 -18.16
CA LYS A 332 -6.16 20.35 -17.55
C LYS A 332 -7.63 19.96 -17.42
N LYS A 333 -8.18 19.30 -18.45
CA LYS A 333 -9.56 18.79 -18.42
C LYS A 333 -9.80 17.78 -17.30
N ASN A 334 -8.83 16.89 -17.04
CA ASN A 334 -9.00 15.79 -16.08
C ASN A 334 -8.49 16.13 -14.67
N PHE A 335 -7.48 17.01 -14.57
CA PHE A 335 -6.80 17.37 -13.32
C PHE A 335 -6.54 18.88 -13.24
N PRO A 336 -7.58 19.74 -13.27
CA PRO A 336 -7.42 21.21 -13.34
C PRO A 336 -6.67 21.80 -12.14
N ASP A 337 -6.77 21.17 -10.99
CA ASP A 337 -6.17 21.64 -9.73
C ASP A 337 -4.74 21.04 -9.50
N ASN A 338 -4.23 20.22 -10.41
CA ASN A 338 -2.89 19.64 -10.26
C ASN A 338 -1.82 20.74 -10.36
N PRO A 339 -0.90 20.88 -9.38
CA PRO A 339 0.08 21.96 -9.35
C PRO A 339 0.95 22.06 -10.62
N SER A 340 1.32 20.90 -11.19
CA SER A 340 2.12 20.87 -12.43
C SER A 340 1.32 21.31 -13.65
N VAL A 341 0.03 21.00 -13.70
CA VAL A 341 -0.88 21.46 -14.76
C VAL A 341 -1.04 22.98 -14.68
N VAL A 342 -1.37 23.49 -13.50
CA VAL A 342 -1.48 24.95 -13.26
C VAL A 342 -0.17 25.68 -13.59
N PHE A 343 0.97 25.10 -13.19
CA PHE A 343 2.28 25.67 -13.53
C PHE A 343 2.52 25.71 -15.04
N ASN A 344 2.09 24.71 -15.79
CA ASN A 344 2.31 24.61 -17.22
C ASN A 344 1.43 25.57 -18.05
N ASP A 345 0.28 26.02 -17.52
CA ASP A 345 -0.63 26.96 -18.22
C ASP A 345 0.10 28.16 -18.82
N LYS A 346 1.09 28.72 -18.12
CA LYS A 346 1.86 29.89 -18.56
C LYS A 346 2.68 29.68 -19.85
N PHE A 347 2.92 28.43 -20.26
CA PHE A 347 3.67 28.11 -21.47
C PHE A 347 2.79 27.88 -22.70
N PHE A 348 1.47 27.77 -22.51
CA PHE A 348 0.50 27.45 -23.55
C PHE A 348 -0.58 28.54 -23.75
N VAL A 349 -0.27 29.76 -23.35
CA VAL A 349 -1.15 30.93 -23.50
C VAL A 349 -1.25 31.33 -24.96
#